data_8959d2a15a37a56f7bb94944c207fef7
#
_entry.id   8959d2a15a37a56f7bb94944c207fef7
#
_cell.length_a   1.000
_cell.length_b   1.000
_cell.length_c   1.000
_cell.angle_alpha   90.00
_cell.angle_beta   90.00
_cell.angle_gamma   90.00
#
_symmetry.space_group_name_H-M   'P 1'
#
loop_
_entity.id
_entity.type
_entity.pdbx_description
1 polymer ?
#
loop_
_entity_poly.entity_id
_entity_poly.type
_entity_poly.pdbx_seq_one_letter_code
_entity_poly.pdbx_strand_id
1 'polypeptide(L)'
;PNYVYIPTLNLVNYVKTLNVPVICFPREIKNYKNYCDVVKPDVISIDYNINPVLISKEINIPIQGGLDPKILLGDKENLKKETLKYLDIFKDHPYIFNLGHGVLPETDPDMVDYLVKTVKDY
;
A
#
# COMPACT_ATOMS: atom_id res chain seq x y z
N PRO A 1 9.46 5.74 16.64
CA PRO A 1 9.67 5.83 18.08
C PRO A 1 9.00 4.75 18.88
N ASN A 2 9.36 4.69 20.16
CA ASN A 2 9.05 3.57 21.03
C ASN A 2 7.54 3.28 21.22
N TYR A 3 6.68 4.28 21.08
CA TYR A 3 5.22 4.10 21.23
C TYR A 3 4.55 3.41 20.05
N VAL A 4 5.19 3.39 18.89
CA VAL A 4 4.66 2.75 17.68
C VAL A 4 5.42 1.47 17.37
N TYR A 5 6.74 1.54 17.31
CA TYR A 5 7.57 0.44 16.81
C TYR A 5 7.60 -0.75 17.78
N ILE A 6 7.79 -0.52 19.06
CA ILE A 6 7.90 -1.61 20.06
C ILE A 6 6.59 -2.38 20.21
N PRO A 7 5.42 -1.72 20.43
CA PRO A 7 4.16 -2.44 20.49
C PRO A 7 3.83 -3.20 19.20
N THR A 8 4.13 -2.59 18.05
CA THR A 8 3.90 -3.24 16.75
C THR A 8 4.81 -4.45 16.57
N LEU A 9 6.09 -4.33 16.93
CA LEU A 9 7.04 -5.45 16.87
C LEU A 9 6.57 -6.62 17.74
N ASN A 10 6.12 -6.35 18.96
CA ASN A 10 5.62 -7.39 19.86
C ASN A 10 4.41 -8.11 19.26
N LEU A 11 3.47 -7.36 18.68
CA LEU A 11 2.30 -7.92 18.04
C LEU A 11 2.67 -8.75 16.81
N VAL A 12 3.55 -8.24 15.95
CA VAL A 12 4.01 -8.94 14.75
C VAL A 12 4.72 -10.24 15.12
N ASN A 13 5.59 -10.20 16.12
CA ASN A 13 6.29 -11.41 16.60
C ASN A 13 5.31 -12.47 17.10
N TYR A 14 4.26 -12.06 17.82
CA TYR A 14 3.23 -12.98 18.25
C TYR A 14 2.48 -13.62 17.05
N VAL A 15 2.04 -12.80 16.10
CA VAL A 15 1.31 -13.29 14.92
C VAL A 15 2.18 -14.24 14.08
N LYS A 16 3.48 -13.96 13.96
CA LYS A 16 4.41 -14.85 13.23
C LYS A 16 4.50 -16.24 13.84
N THR A 17 4.26 -16.41 15.14
CA THR A 17 4.20 -17.74 15.77
C THR A 17 3.06 -18.61 15.23
N LEU A 18 2.08 -18.00 14.57
CA LEU A 18 0.91 -18.67 14.00
C LEU A 18 1.13 -19.16 12.56
N ASN A 19 2.33 -18.97 12.01
CA ASN A 19 2.72 -19.35 10.63
C ASN A 19 1.83 -18.71 9.56
N VAL A 20 1.46 -17.46 9.72
CA VAL A 20 0.72 -16.68 8.75
C VAL A 20 1.53 -15.45 8.33
N PRO A 21 1.45 -15.02 7.05
CA PRO A 21 2.08 -13.77 6.61
C PRO A 21 1.47 -12.57 7.32
N VAL A 22 2.29 -11.54 7.57
CA VAL A 22 1.86 -10.31 8.25
C VAL A 22 2.01 -9.14 7.30
N ILE A 23 0.90 -8.44 7.06
CA ILE A 23 0.89 -7.17 6.34
C ILE A 23 0.74 -6.05 7.37
N CYS A 24 1.67 -5.11 7.38
CA CYS A 24 1.61 -3.95 8.26
C CYS A 24 1.24 -2.70 7.48
N PHE A 25 0.36 -1.88 8.04
CA PHE A 25 -0.03 -0.58 7.48
C PHE A 25 0.22 0.53 8.51
N PRO A 26 1.47 1.00 8.65
CA PRO A 26 1.77 2.13 9.50
C PRO A 26 1.34 3.42 8.80
N ARG A 27 0.46 4.19 9.44
CA ARG A 27 0.02 5.47 8.91
C ARG A 27 0.91 6.61 9.38
N GLU A 28 1.10 7.60 8.50
CA GLU A 28 1.78 8.85 8.82
C GLU A 28 3.21 8.70 9.35
N ILE A 29 3.89 7.62 8.98
CA ILE A 29 5.30 7.46 9.29
C ILE A 29 6.16 8.09 8.18
N LYS A 30 7.32 8.61 8.57
CA LYS A 30 8.23 9.28 7.63
C LYS A 30 9.27 8.34 7.03
N ASN A 31 9.64 7.29 7.74
CA ASN A 31 10.72 6.39 7.35
C ASN A 31 10.25 4.94 7.32
N TYR A 32 9.74 4.52 6.15
CA TYR A 32 9.27 3.15 5.93
C TYR A 32 10.41 2.12 6.02
N LYS A 33 11.61 2.48 5.54
CA LYS A 33 12.75 1.57 5.61
C LYS A 33 13.09 1.24 7.05
N ASN A 34 13.21 2.24 7.91
CA ASN A 34 13.48 2.01 9.32
C ASN A 34 12.38 1.19 10.01
N TYR A 35 11.12 1.48 9.67
CA TYR A 35 10.00 0.70 10.17
C TYR A 35 10.12 -0.78 9.78
N CYS A 36 10.40 -1.07 8.52
CA CYS A 36 10.56 -2.44 8.02
C CYS A 36 11.77 -3.14 8.65
N ASP A 37 12.86 -2.42 8.87
CA ASP A 37 14.07 -2.98 9.50
C ASP A 37 13.83 -3.37 10.96
N VAL A 38 12.99 -2.62 11.67
CA VAL A 38 12.67 -2.88 13.10
C VAL A 38 11.54 -3.90 13.23
N VAL A 39 10.41 -3.68 12.56
CA VAL A 39 9.19 -4.49 12.72
C VAL A 39 9.25 -5.79 11.92
N LYS A 40 9.92 -5.78 10.78
CA LYS A 40 10.11 -6.92 9.88
C LYS A 40 8.79 -7.58 9.45
N PRO A 41 7.85 -6.81 8.87
CA PRO A 41 6.64 -7.39 8.29
C PRO A 41 6.97 -8.22 7.06
N ASP A 42 6.06 -9.11 6.65
CA ASP A 42 6.20 -9.83 5.38
C ASP A 42 5.84 -8.96 4.19
N VAL A 43 4.87 -8.07 4.35
CA VAL A 43 4.44 -7.08 3.37
C VAL A 43 4.22 -5.74 4.07
N ILE A 44 4.62 -4.66 3.43
CA ILE A 44 4.35 -3.31 3.92
C ILE A 44 3.29 -2.63 3.05
N SER A 45 2.22 -2.16 3.68
CA SER A 45 1.21 -1.35 3.01
C SER A 45 1.56 0.13 3.18
N ILE A 46 1.54 0.87 2.08
CA ILE A 46 1.95 2.27 2.06
C ILE A 46 0.77 3.23 1.94
N ASP A 47 0.92 4.40 2.55
CA ASP A 47 -0.04 5.48 2.48
C ASP A 47 0.02 6.18 1.10
N TYR A 48 -1.02 6.96 0.76
CA TYR A 48 -1.12 7.61 -0.54
C TYR A 48 -0.28 8.87 -0.70
N ASN A 49 0.22 9.44 0.40
CA ASN A 49 1.07 10.63 0.38
C ASN A 49 2.56 10.32 0.26
N ILE A 50 2.91 9.09 -0.11
CA ILE A 50 4.27 8.61 -0.28
C ILE A 50 4.65 8.63 -1.76
N ASN A 51 5.90 8.99 -2.06
CA ASN A 51 6.40 8.90 -3.43
C ASN A 51 6.65 7.42 -3.79
N PRO A 52 5.86 6.83 -4.71
CA PRO A 52 5.96 5.40 -5.00
C PRO A 52 7.27 5.02 -5.68
N VAL A 53 7.87 5.91 -6.46
CA VAL A 53 9.15 5.63 -7.12
C VAL A 53 10.27 5.48 -6.10
N LEU A 54 10.33 6.38 -5.12
CA LEU A 54 11.34 6.31 -4.06
C LEU A 54 11.15 5.07 -3.20
N ILE A 55 9.92 4.79 -2.79
CA ILE A 55 9.63 3.65 -1.92
C ILE A 55 9.95 2.32 -2.61
N SER A 56 9.70 2.20 -3.92
CA SER A 56 10.02 0.98 -4.68
C SER A 56 11.50 0.67 -4.71
N LYS A 57 12.34 1.68 -4.55
CA LYS A 57 13.81 1.53 -4.52
C LYS A 57 14.37 1.28 -3.13
N GLU A 58 13.70 1.78 -2.09
CA GLU A 58 14.17 1.69 -0.70
C GLU A 58 13.76 0.39 -0.02
N ILE A 59 12.61 -0.17 -0.39
CA ILE A 59 11.99 -1.31 0.29
C ILE A 59 12.22 -2.58 -0.52
N ASN A 60 12.75 -3.62 0.13
CA ASN A 60 13.07 -4.90 -0.51
C ASN A 60 11.98 -5.96 -0.34
N ILE A 61 11.06 -5.76 0.60
CA ILE A 61 9.92 -6.66 0.79
C ILE A 61 8.75 -6.26 -0.12
N PRO A 62 7.77 -7.16 -0.35
CA PRO A 62 6.59 -6.80 -1.12
C PRO A 62 5.88 -5.57 -0.56
N ILE A 63 5.37 -4.74 -1.46
CA ILE A 63 4.67 -3.48 -1.13
C ILE A 63 3.22 -3.62 -1.54
N GLN A 64 2.31 -3.09 -0.73
CA GLN A 64 0.90 -3.00 -1.03
C GLN A 64 0.43 -1.55 -1.00
N GLY A 65 -0.50 -1.19 -1.89
CA GLY A 65 -1.25 0.06 -1.75
C GLY A 65 -0.64 1.27 -2.42
N GLY A 66 -0.97 2.44 -1.89
CA GLY A 66 -0.42 3.72 -2.28
C GLY A 66 -1.30 4.60 -3.16
N LEU A 67 -2.25 4.05 -3.92
CA LEU A 67 -3.10 4.88 -4.76
C LEU A 67 -4.05 5.73 -3.93
N ASP A 68 -4.10 7.04 -4.22
CA ASP A 68 -4.97 7.97 -3.50
C ASP A 68 -6.45 7.63 -3.75
N PRO A 69 -7.23 7.32 -2.70
CA PRO A 69 -8.64 6.99 -2.85
C PRO A 69 -9.49 8.14 -3.40
N LYS A 70 -9.04 9.40 -3.32
CA LYS A 70 -9.73 10.55 -3.89
C LYS A 70 -9.83 10.50 -5.42
N ILE A 71 -8.94 9.75 -6.07
CA ILE A 71 -8.95 9.57 -7.51
C ILE A 71 -10.25 8.89 -7.98
N LEU A 72 -10.86 8.07 -7.13
CA LEU A 72 -12.16 7.43 -7.39
C LEU A 72 -13.33 8.43 -7.41
N LEU A 73 -13.14 9.65 -6.94
CA LEU A 73 -14.15 10.71 -6.98
C LEU A 73 -14.12 11.53 -8.28
N GLY A 74 -13.08 11.37 -9.08
CA GLY A 74 -12.90 12.05 -10.36
C GLY A 74 -13.49 11.27 -11.54
N ASP A 75 -12.90 11.42 -12.72
CA ASP A 75 -13.33 10.73 -13.93
C ASP A 75 -12.57 9.42 -14.17
N LYS A 76 -13.12 8.57 -15.05
CA LYS A 76 -12.54 7.27 -15.38
C LYS A 76 -11.20 7.38 -16.10
N GLU A 77 -11.01 8.41 -16.92
CA GLU A 77 -9.77 8.62 -17.67
C GLU A 77 -8.61 8.85 -16.72
N ASN A 78 -8.78 9.76 -15.76
CA ASN A 78 -7.77 10.03 -14.74
C ASN A 78 -7.53 8.82 -13.83
N LEU A 79 -8.59 8.12 -13.44
CA LEU A 79 -8.48 6.90 -12.64
C LEU A 79 -7.62 5.86 -13.36
N LYS A 80 -7.89 5.60 -14.65
CA LYS A 80 -7.11 4.67 -15.46
C LYS A 80 -5.65 5.08 -15.55
N LYS A 81 -5.39 6.36 -15.84
CA LYS A 81 -4.04 6.93 -15.95
C LYS A 81 -3.23 6.71 -14.67
N GLU A 82 -3.79 7.08 -13.53
CA GLU A 82 -3.09 6.95 -12.25
C GLU A 82 -2.92 5.49 -11.82
N THR A 83 -3.89 4.64 -12.13
CA THR A 83 -3.80 3.20 -11.89
C THR A 83 -2.65 2.56 -12.67
N LEU A 84 -2.58 2.83 -13.97
CA LEU A 84 -1.53 2.30 -14.83
C LEU A 84 -0.15 2.82 -14.42
N LYS A 85 -0.07 4.07 -13.96
CA LYS A 85 1.16 4.65 -13.44
C LYS A 85 1.69 3.86 -12.24
N TYR A 86 0.84 3.51 -11.27
CA TYR A 86 1.24 2.70 -10.12
C TYR A 86 1.66 1.29 -10.52
N LEU A 87 0.92 0.65 -11.42
CA LEU A 87 1.27 -0.67 -11.92
C LEU A 87 2.63 -0.67 -12.63
N ASP A 88 2.91 0.35 -13.43
CA ASP A 88 4.20 0.50 -14.12
C ASP A 88 5.36 0.74 -13.15
N ILE A 89 5.15 1.56 -12.12
CA ILE A 89 6.19 1.84 -11.12
C ILE A 89 6.62 0.57 -10.39
N PHE A 90 5.66 -0.31 -10.07
CA PHE A 90 5.92 -1.52 -9.30
C PHE A 90 6.03 -2.80 -10.14
N LYS A 91 6.07 -2.70 -11.48
CA LYS A 91 6.08 -3.89 -12.36
C LYS A 91 7.24 -4.86 -12.12
N ASP A 92 8.39 -4.34 -11.68
CA ASP A 92 9.59 -5.13 -11.38
C ASP A 92 9.80 -5.35 -9.87
N HIS A 93 8.80 -5.03 -9.06
CA HIS A 93 8.82 -5.18 -7.61
C HIS A 93 7.59 -5.99 -7.17
N PRO A 94 7.73 -6.92 -6.22
CA PRO A 94 6.57 -7.64 -5.69
C PRO A 94 5.53 -6.65 -5.13
N TYR A 95 4.35 -6.61 -5.73
CA TYR A 95 3.37 -5.57 -5.45
C TYR A 95 1.94 -6.13 -5.41
N ILE A 96 1.21 -5.74 -4.39
CA ILE A 96 -0.23 -6.00 -4.27
C ILE A 96 -0.93 -4.66 -4.52
N PHE A 97 -1.67 -4.57 -5.63
CA PHE A 97 -2.40 -3.35 -5.94
C PHE A 97 -3.49 -3.10 -4.89
N ASN A 98 -3.50 -1.91 -4.34
CA ASN A 98 -4.52 -1.44 -3.41
C ASN A 98 -4.49 0.09 -3.33
N LEU A 99 -5.51 0.66 -2.71
CA LEU A 99 -5.52 2.07 -2.34
C LEU A 99 -4.58 2.32 -1.15
N GLY A 100 -4.12 3.55 -1.01
CA GLY A 100 -3.31 3.97 0.14
C GLY A 100 -4.13 4.26 1.39
N HIS A 101 -5.44 4.11 1.33
CA HIS A 101 -6.39 4.23 2.44
C HIS A 101 -7.75 3.66 2.03
N GLY A 102 -8.69 3.58 2.96
CA GLY A 102 -10.07 3.18 2.65
C GLY A 102 -10.77 4.13 1.69
N VAL A 103 -11.75 3.62 0.94
CA VAL A 103 -12.58 4.44 0.05
C VAL A 103 -13.38 5.48 0.83
N LEU A 104 -13.59 6.64 0.22
CA LEU A 104 -14.41 7.69 0.83
C LEU A 104 -15.90 7.32 0.73
N PRO A 105 -16.74 7.77 1.68
CA PRO A 105 -18.16 7.41 1.72
C PRO A 105 -18.93 7.76 0.44
N GLU A 106 -18.54 8.85 -0.23
CA GLU A 106 -19.18 9.31 -1.47
C GLU A 106 -18.68 8.61 -2.74
N THR A 107 -17.80 7.62 -2.61
CA THR A 107 -17.25 6.89 -3.77
C THR A 107 -18.34 6.08 -4.47
N ASP A 108 -18.48 6.27 -5.80
CA ASP A 108 -19.37 5.49 -6.63
C ASP A 108 -18.83 4.06 -6.78
N PRO A 109 -19.64 3.02 -6.45
CA PRO A 109 -19.23 1.62 -6.65
C PRO A 109 -18.83 1.28 -8.08
N ASP A 110 -19.42 1.95 -9.09
CA ASP A 110 -19.05 1.74 -10.49
C ASP A 110 -17.60 2.14 -10.77
N MET A 111 -17.09 3.16 -10.07
CA MET A 111 -15.69 3.55 -10.18
C MET A 111 -14.76 2.50 -9.59
N VAL A 112 -15.15 1.85 -8.50
CA VAL A 112 -14.40 0.75 -7.91
C VAL A 112 -14.37 -0.44 -8.87
N ASP A 113 -15.50 -0.78 -9.48
CA ASP A 113 -15.58 -1.85 -10.48
C ASP A 113 -14.67 -1.56 -11.68
N TYR A 114 -14.70 -0.33 -12.18
CA TYR A 114 -13.81 0.11 -13.26
C TYR A 114 -12.33 -0.01 -12.89
N LEU A 115 -11.97 0.38 -11.66
CA LEU A 115 -10.60 0.24 -11.14
C LEU A 115 -10.15 -1.22 -11.14
N VAL A 116 -11.00 -2.12 -10.60
CA VAL A 116 -10.70 -3.56 -10.54
C VAL A 116 -10.49 -4.14 -11.94
N LYS A 117 -11.36 -3.79 -12.89
CA LYS A 117 -11.22 -4.22 -14.29
C LYS A 117 -9.93 -3.70 -14.91
N THR A 118 -9.59 -2.44 -14.68
CA THR A 118 -8.34 -1.84 -15.18
C THR A 118 -7.11 -2.58 -14.68
N VAL A 119 -7.08 -2.93 -13.40
CA VAL A 119 -5.97 -3.69 -12.81
C VAL A 119 -5.89 -5.10 -13.39
N LYS A 120 -7.01 -5.77 -13.55
CA LYS A 120 -7.05 -7.15 -14.09
C LYS A 120 -6.63 -7.22 -15.55
N ASP A 121 -6.84 -6.17 -16.32
CA ASP A 121 -6.52 -6.10 -17.75
C ASP A 121 -5.07 -5.67 -18.03
N TYR A 122 -4.30 -5.34 -16.99
CA TYR A 122 -2.89 -4.95 -17.11
C TYR A 122 -1.96 -6.20 -17.38
#